data_84b1a4bd4626f6ec5bf23ca4b8175629
#
_entry.id   84b1a4bd4626f6ec5bf23ca4b8175629
#
_cell.length_a   1.000
_cell.length_b   1.000
_cell.length_c   1.000
_cell.angle_alpha   90.00
_cell.angle_beta   90.00
_cell.angle_gamma   90.00
#
_symmetry.space_group_name_H-M   'P 1'
#
loop_
_entity.id
_entity.type
_entity.pdbx_description
1 polymer ?
#
loop_
_entity_poly.entity_id
_entity_poly.type
_entity_poly.pdbx_seq_one_letter_code
_entity_poly.pdbx_strand_id
1 'polypeptide(L)'
;ARPQPALPATVWVQVEVTDSPHLIERFTALFDSHQMNIAELVSRTQPGEGDTIPKLFIQITAHSPASQDASNIEQAFKALCTELNAQGSINVVNYSQHEQDGVE
;
A
#
# COMPACT_ATOMS: atom_id res chain seq x y z
N ALA A 1 -27.68 1.52 21.26
CA ALA A 1 -26.53 1.98 20.58
C ALA A 1 -26.70 1.86 19.09
N ARG A 2 -26.20 2.78 18.37
CA ARG A 2 -26.28 2.71 16.95
C ARG A 2 -25.03 2.15 16.39
N PRO A 3 -25.14 1.55 15.24
CA PRO A 3 -23.95 0.95 14.66
C PRO A 3 -22.95 2.02 14.31
N GLN A 4 -21.71 1.67 14.47
CA GLN A 4 -20.65 2.54 14.07
C GLN A 4 -20.42 2.41 12.60
N PRO A 5 -20.22 3.49 11.90
CA PRO A 5 -19.81 3.35 10.52
C PRO A 5 -18.41 2.76 10.45
N ALA A 6 -18.10 2.17 9.35
CA ALA A 6 -16.77 1.66 9.16
C ALA A 6 -15.80 2.82 9.21
N LEU A 7 -14.68 2.60 9.90
CA LEU A 7 -13.70 3.65 10.07
C LEU A 7 -12.68 3.60 8.94
N PRO A 8 -12.23 4.75 8.49
CA PRO A 8 -11.26 4.76 7.41
C PRO A 8 -9.90 4.32 7.92
N ALA A 9 -9.10 3.85 7.02
CA ALA A 9 -7.74 3.46 7.32
C ALA A 9 -6.84 4.06 6.27
N THR A 10 -5.61 4.36 6.67
CA THR A 10 -4.60 4.80 5.73
C THR A 10 -3.56 3.70 5.59
N VAL A 11 -3.20 3.41 4.37
CA VAL A 11 -2.25 2.36 4.08
C VAL A 11 -1.04 3.00 3.44
N TRP A 12 0.14 2.72 3.99
CA TRP A 12 1.40 3.18 3.41
C TRP A 12 2.15 1.97 2.92
N VAL A 13 2.58 2.04 1.67
CA VAL A 13 3.25 0.94 1.02
C VAL A 13 4.57 1.43 0.46
N GLN A 14 5.62 0.66 0.64
CA GLN A 14 6.91 0.93 0.04
C GLN A 14 7.38 -0.35 -0.63
N VAL A 15 7.82 -0.22 -1.87
CA VAL A 15 8.23 -1.37 -2.66
C VAL A 15 9.58 -1.08 -3.30
N GLU A 16 10.44 -2.07 -3.27
CA GLU A 16 11.70 -2.03 -4.00
C GLU A 16 11.71 -3.23 -4.93
N VAL A 17 11.82 -2.99 -6.22
CA VAL A 17 11.72 -4.06 -7.19
C VAL A 17 12.63 -3.73 -8.37
N THR A 18 13.07 -4.76 -9.08
CA THR A 18 13.84 -4.54 -10.30
C THR A 18 12.98 -3.78 -11.29
N ASP A 19 13.55 -2.73 -11.88
CA ASP A 19 12.80 -1.89 -12.80
C ASP A 19 12.34 -2.71 -13.99
N SER A 20 11.05 -2.66 -14.27
CA SER A 20 10.49 -3.31 -15.44
C SER A 20 9.20 -2.60 -15.79
N PRO A 21 8.68 -2.81 -17.00
CA PRO A 21 7.50 -2.07 -17.42
C PRO A 21 6.27 -2.51 -16.66
N HIS A 22 5.34 -1.59 -16.55
CA HIS A 22 3.99 -1.85 -16.02
C HIS A 22 3.93 -2.22 -14.54
N LEU A 23 5.01 -2.00 -13.79
CA LEU A 23 4.98 -2.32 -12.37
C LEU A 23 4.04 -1.41 -11.61
N ILE A 24 4.10 -0.13 -11.89
CA ILE A 24 3.24 0.81 -11.18
C ILE A 24 1.79 0.48 -11.48
N GLU A 25 1.49 0.07 -12.70
CA GLU A 25 0.14 -0.28 -13.05
C GLU A 25 -0.36 -1.49 -12.27
N ARG A 26 0.52 -2.46 -12.01
CA ARG A 26 0.14 -3.62 -11.24
C ARG A 26 -0.25 -3.23 -9.82
N PHE A 27 0.53 -2.35 -9.20
CA PHE A 27 0.24 -1.95 -7.84
C PHE A 27 -0.98 -1.05 -7.77
N THR A 28 -1.15 -0.13 -8.71
CA THR A 28 -2.32 0.73 -8.68
C THR A 28 -3.59 -0.07 -8.94
N ALA A 29 -3.52 -1.07 -9.82
CA ALA A 29 -4.68 -1.91 -10.06
C ALA A 29 -5.04 -2.71 -8.82
N LEU A 30 -4.05 -3.12 -8.04
CA LEU A 30 -4.31 -3.82 -6.81
C LEU A 30 -5.13 -2.96 -5.86
N PHE A 31 -4.72 -1.72 -5.66
CA PHE A 31 -5.47 -0.84 -4.77
C PHE A 31 -6.85 -0.54 -5.34
N ASP A 32 -6.95 -0.35 -6.64
CA ASP A 32 -8.23 -0.07 -7.24
C ASP A 32 -9.18 -1.25 -7.08
N SER A 33 -8.69 -2.46 -7.22
CA SER A 33 -9.55 -3.63 -7.08
C SER A 33 -10.02 -3.83 -5.66
N HIS A 34 -9.36 -3.22 -4.69
CA HIS A 34 -9.78 -3.27 -3.31
C HIS A 34 -10.52 -1.98 -2.89
N GLN A 35 -10.89 -1.18 -3.88
CA GLN A 35 -11.70 0.02 -3.66
C GLN A 35 -11.01 1.01 -2.75
N MET A 36 -9.72 1.10 -2.86
CA MET A 36 -8.95 2.06 -2.10
C MET A 36 -8.62 3.24 -2.97
N ASN A 37 -8.58 4.41 -2.37
CA ASN A 37 -8.24 5.63 -3.08
C ASN A 37 -6.78 5.94 -2.86
N ILE A 38 -6.03 6.05 -3.93
CA ILE A 38 -4.62 6.39 -3.83
C ILE A 38 -4.52 7.89 -3.67
N ALA A 39 -4.01 8.31 -2.52
CA ALA A 39 -3.85 9.73 -2.23
C ALA A 39 -2.55 10.26 -2.79
N GLU A 40 -1.51 9.42 -2.79
CA GLU A 40 -0.22 9.86 -3.26
C GLU A 40 0.55 8.67 -3.78
N LEU A 41 1.24 8.87 -4.87
CA LEU A 41 2.10 7.83 -5.42
C LEU A 41 3.39 8.49 -5.85
N VAL A 42 4.50 7.99 -5.34
CA VAL A 42 5.82 8.49 -5.68
C VAL A 42 6.64 7.32 -6.16
N SER A 43 7.32 7.49 -7.27
CA SER A 43 8.19 6.44 -7.77
C SER A 43 9.53 7.06 -8.13
N ARG A 44 10.58 6.28 -7.90
CA ARG A 44 11.92 6.71 -8.25
C ARG A 44 12.65 5.53 -8.83
N THR A 45 13.45 5.78 -9.84
CA THR A 45 14.30 4.77 -10.40
C THR A 45 15.72 5.04 -9.94
N GLN A 46 16.35 4.04 -9.37
CA GLN A 46 17.73 4.15 -8.97
C GLN A 46 18.55 3.39 -9.98
N PRO A 47 19.42 4.07 -10.72
CA PRO A 47 20.22 3.38 -11.73
C PRO A 47 21.21 2.43 -11.09
N GLY A 48 21.44 1.33 -11.75
CA GLY A 48 22.42 0.40 -11.27
C GLY A 48 23.80 0.92 -11.56
N GLU A 49 24.76 0.39 -10.83
CA GLU A 49 26.14 0.74 -11.08
C GLU A 49 26.79 -0.40 -11.80
N GLY A 50 27.52 -0.08 -12.85
CA GLY A 50 28.16 -1.11 -13.64
C GLY A 50 27.13 -1.99 -14.30
N ASP A 51 27.18 -3.27 -14.01
CA ASP A 51 26.27 -4.21 -14.61
C ASP A 51 25.00 -4.44 -13.82
N THR A 52 24.79 -3.70 -12.75
CA THR A 52 23.58 -3.96 -11.95
C THR A 52 22.36 -3.41 -12.65
N ILE A 53 21.24 -4.06 -12.40
CA ILE A 53 19.99 -3.68 -13.01
C ILE A 53 19.39 -2.54 -12.20
N PRO A 54 18.80 -1.54 -12.85
CA PRO A 54 18.17 -0.46 -12.11
C PRO A 54 17.04 -0.97 -11.23
N LYS A 55 16.84 -0.29 -10.13
CA LYS A 55 15.76 -0.63 -9.21
C LYS A 55 14.73 0.46 -9.20
N LEU A 56 13.50 0.05 -9.01
CA LEU A 56 12.38 0.97 -8.92
C LEU A 56 11.88 0.98 -7.49
N PHE A 57 11.74 2.18 -6.94
CA PHE A 57 11.20 2.37 -5.61
C PHE A 57 9.84 3.04 -5.76
N ILE A 58 8.83 2.45 -5.14
CA ILE A 58 7.48 2.97 -5.23
C ILE A 58 6.97 3.19 -3.82
N GLN A 59 6.38 4.36 -3.59
CA GLN A 59 5.72 4.66 -2.33
C GLN A 59 4.29 5.03 -2.64
N ILE A 60 3.35 4.39 -1.99
CA ILE A 60 1.95 4.66 -2.22
C ILE A 60 1.28 4.92 -0.88
N THR A 61 0.52 6.01 -0.83
CA THR A 61 -0.35 6.29 0.30
C THR A 61 -1.78 6.19 -0.19
N ALA A 62 -2.55 5.32 0.41
CA ALA A 62 -3.91 5.08 -0.02
C ALA A 62 -4.83 5.11 1.18
N HIS A 63 -6.09 5.44 0.92
CA HIS A 63 -7.10 5.51 1.96
C HIS A 63 -8.18 4.49 1.66
N SER A 64 -8.55 3.76 2.67
CA SER A 64 -9.63 2.79 2.58
C SER A 64 -10.84 3.33 3.32
N PRO A 65 -12.00 3.29 2.71
CA PRO A 65 -13.20 3.77 3.41
C PRO A 65 -13.62 2.85 4.55
N ALA A 66 -13.16 1.61 4.55
CA ALA A 66 -13.51 0.70 5.62
C ALA A 66 -12.26 -0.03 6.06
N SER A 67 -12.01 -0.03 7.35
CA SER A 67 -10.78 -0.60 7.85
C SER A 67 -10.69 -2.10 7.61
N GLN A 68 -11.82 -2.77 7.49
CA GLN A 68 -11.78 -4.19 7.26
C GLN A 68 -11.17 -4.53 5.90
N ASP A 69 -11.24 -3.62 4.94
CA ASP A 69 -10.65 -3.90 3.65
C ASP A 69 -9.14 -3.81 3.69
N ALA A 70 -8.60 -3.15 4.69
CA ALA A 70 -7.16 -3.00 4.80
C ALA A 70 -6.45 -4.31 5.06
N SER A 71 -7.10 -5.24 5.77
CA SER A 71 -6.48 -6.53 5.98
C SER A 71 -6.36 -7.30 4.68
N ASN A 72 -7.37 -7.18 3.83
CA ASN A 72 -7.34 -7.87 2.56
C ASN A 72 -6.27 -7.31 1.65
N ILE A 73 -6.10 -6.00 1.65
CA ILE A 73 -5.08 -5.40 0.81
C ILE A 73 -3.69 -5.81 1.27
N GLU A 74 -3.50 -5.99 2.57
CA GLU A 74 -2.21 -6.39 3.08
C GLU A 74 -1.81 -7.75 2.53
N GLN A 75 -2.73 -8.70 2.55
CA GLN A 75 -2.43 -10.03 2.04
C GLN A 75 -2.24 -10.01 0.53
N ALA A 76 -3.07 -9.26 -0.17
CA ALA A 76 -2.96 -9.17 -1.61
C ALA A 76 -1.65 -8.49 -2.03
N PHE A 77 -1.24 -7.48 -1.27
CA PHE A 77 0.01 -6.80 -1.55
C PHE A 77 1.19 -7.75 -1.37
N LYS A 78 1.19 -8.52 -0.30
CA LYS A 78 2.29 -9.45 -0.08
C LYS A 78 2.34 -10.52 -1.17
N ALA A 79 1.18 -10.97 -1.63
CA ALA A 79 1.14 -11.94 -2.69
C ALA A 79 1.69 -11.35 -4.00
N LEU A 80 1.35 -10.10 -4.28
CA LEU A 80 1.84 -9.47 -5.49
C LEU A 80 3.36 -9.27 -5.40
N CYS A 81 3.87 -8.87 -4.24
CA CYS A 81 5.32 -8.73 -4.09
C CYS A 81 6.02 -10.05 -4.31
N THR A 82 5.46 -11.15 -3.83
CA THR A 82 6.03 -12.45 -4.07
C THR A 82 6.01 -12.79 -5.55
N GLU A 83 4.92 -12.48 -6.21
CA GLU A 83 4.81 -12.76 -7.63
C GLU A 83 5.85 -11.98 -8.44
N LEU A 84 6.09 -10.73 -8.06
CA LEU A 84 7.01 -9.87 -8.78
C LEU A 84 8.44 -9.98 -8.27
N ASN A 85 8.67 -10.79 -7.26
CA ASN A 85 9.97 -10.92 -6.64
C ASN A 85 10.43 -9.57 -6.09
N ALA A 86 9.51 -8.84 -5.54
CA ALA A 86 9.74 -7.50 -5.01
C ALA A 86 9.84 -7.55 -3.50
N GLN A 87 10.55 -6.58 -2.94
CA GLN A 87 10.60 -6.41 -1.51
C GLN A 87 9.68 -5.25 -1.15
N GLY A 88 8.70 -5.52 -0.35
CA GLY A 88 7.75 -4.48 0.00
C GLY A 88 7.38 -4.52 1.45
N SER A 89 6.95 -3.38 1.96
CA SER A 89 6.42 -3.29 3.30
C SER A 89 5.11 -2.52 3.24
N ILE A 90 4.22 -2.87 4.13
CA ILE A 90 2.91 -2.25 4.17
C ILE A 90 2.57 -1.96 5.62
N ASN A 91 2.10 -0.76 5.85
CA ASN A 91 1.64 -0.34 7.17
C ASN A 91 0.23 0.14 7.05
N VAL A 92 -0.63 -0.34 7.95
CA VAL A 92 -2.03 0.05 7.96
C VAL A 92 -2.29 0.78 9.26
N VAL A 93 -2.82 1.98 9.16
CA VAL A 93 -3.17 2.77 10.33
C VAL A 93 -4.66 3.00 10.31
N ASN A 94 -5.31 2.51 11.35
CA ASN A 94 -6.74 2.70 11.50
C ASN A 94 -6.97 3.91 12.35
N TYR A 95 -7.78 4.82 11.84
CA TYR A 95 -8.11 5.94 12.64
C TYR A 95 -9.25 5.55 13.50
N SER A 96 -9.15 5.49 14.71
CA SER A 96 -10.20 5.17 15.32
C SER A 96 -10.29 5.48 16.64
N GLN A 97 -10.30 4.63 17.10
CA GLN A 97 -10.70 4.54 18.14
C GLN A 97 -9.91 4.92 19.17
N HIS A 98 -8.81 4.75 18.99
CA HIS A 98 -8.06 4.91 20.09
C HIS A 98 -8.02 6.28 20.59
N GLU A 99 -8.50 7.17 19.83
CA GLU A 99 -8.52 8.42 20.32
C GLU A 99 -9.44 8.52 21.41
N GLN A 100 -10.54 7.94 21.32
CA GLN A 100 -11.40 8.07 22.31
C GLN A 100 -10.98 7.42 23.51
N ASP A 101 -10.18 6.48 23.34
CA ASP A 101 -9.70 5.89 24.46
C ASP A 101 -9.00 6.82 25.29
N GLY A 102 -8.30 7.64 24.73
CA GLY A 102 -7.55 8.52 25.48
C GLY A 102 -8.38 9.32 26.37
N VAL A 103 -9.55 9.36 26.07
CA VAL A 103 -10.29 10.11 26.79
C VAL A 103 -10.62 9.64 28.04
N GLU A 104 -10.64 8.75 28.23
CA GLU A 104 -11.07 8.35 29.32
C GLU A 104 -10.55 8.31 30.18
#